data_ac944f51657516501a44df9f82c1b305
#
_entry.id   ac944f51657516501a44df9f82c1b305
#
_cell.length_a   1.000
_cell.length_b   1.000
_cell.length_c   1.000
_cell.angle_alpha   90.00
_cell.angle_beta   90.00
_cell.angle_gamma   90.00
#
_symmetry.space_group_name_H-M   'P 1'
#
loop_
_entity.id
_entity.type
_entity.pdbx_description
1 polymer ?
#
loop_
_entity_poly.entity_id
_entity_poly.type
_entity_poly.pdbx_seq_one_letter_code
_entity_poly.pdbx_strand_id
1 'polypeptide(L)'
;MQTERSSPGCGIDSVEITRIEKLLDDLEPDEIGRLFTDQELEDAGEGAGRAASLAARFAAKEACCKLFPKETALGTVEPASFGVRKDGYGAPRVEADDRGQAVMDRYRISAISLSLTHTGKTASAVALAEWKEMPVPWYGKVFYHLFPWRRQIVLENLGRVYGDVVPEKEMLRIAQAYYGHFFKFAIEFLKMPFRSKKKQNKLVRIENLEALERAYDQKKGTLILT
;
A
#
# COMPACT_ATOMS: atom_id res chain seq x y z
N MET A 1 -18.54 -4.29 -3.08
CA MET A 1 -17.08 -4.37 -2.93
C MET A 1 -16.64 -2.95 -2.69
N GLN A 2 -16.39 -2.58 -1.43
CA GLN A 2 -15.85 -1.26 -1.11
C GLN A 2 -14.52 -1.15 -1.85
N THR A 3 -14.34 -0.11 -2.62
CA THR A 3 -13.02 0.28 -3.12
C THR A 3 -12.18 0.58 -1.89
N GLU A 4 -11.38 -0.41 -1.47
CA GLU A 4 -10.35 -0.18 -0.46
C GLU A 4 -9.49 0.95 -1.02
N ARG A 5 -9.45 2.07 -0.29
CA ARG A 5 -8.55 3.17 -0.63
C ARG A 5 -7.16 2.58 -0.75
N SER A 6 -6.52 2.80 -1.89
CA SER A 6 -5.16 2.34 -2.11
C SER A 6 -4.25 2.92 -1.04
N SER A 7 -3.34 2.11 -0.50
CA SER A 7 -2.25 2.61 0.34
C SER A 7 -1.50 3.72 -0.40
N PRO A 8 -1.13 4.84 0.25
CA PRO A 8 -0.38 5.92 -0.39
C PRO A 8 1.01 5.51 -0.89
N GLY A 9 1.52 4.36 -0.46
CA GLY A 9 2.79 3.80 -0.92
C GLY A 9 4.05 4.44 -0.34
N CYS A 10 3.92 5.64 0.22
CA CYS A 10 5.01 6.37 0.86
C CYS A 10 4.50 7.04 2.14
N GLY A 11 5.23 6.87 3.22
CA GLY A 11 5.00 7.56 4.49
C GLY A 11 6.26 8.30 4.91
N ILE A 12 6.09 9.49 5.49
CA ILE A 12 7.18 10.30 6.04
C ILE A 12 6.78 10.81 7.41
N ASP A 13 7.73 10.81 8.34
CA ASP A 13 7.57 11.42 9.66
C ASP A 13 8.87 12.05 10.15
N SER A 14 8.71 13.02 11.07
CA SER A 14 9.83 13.70 11.72
C SER A 14 9.45 14.04 13.15
N VAL A 15 10.36 13.80 14.10
CA VAL A 15 10.15 14.04 15.52
C VAL A 15 11.34 14.76 16.14
N GLU A 16 11.09 15.67 17.07
CA GLU A 16 12.12 16.28 17.87
C GLU A 16 12.66 15.28 18.91
N ILE A 17 13.98 15.19 19.04
CA ILE A 17 14.65 14.26 19.96
C ILE A 17 14.24 14.57 21.41
N THR A 18 14.17 15.85 21.76
CA THR A 18 13.73 16.31 23.09
C THR A 18 12.31 15.91 23.45
N ARG A 19 11.43 15.69 22.45
CA ARG A 19 10.09 15.16 22.67
C ARG A 19 10.15 13.71 23.12
N ILE A 20 11.05 12.92 22.54
CA ILE A 20 11.22 11.51 22.91
C ILE A 20 11.90 11.39 24.27
N GLU A 21 12.87 12.27 24.59
CA GLU A 21 13.45 12.33 25.94
C GLU A 21 12.37 12.51 27.00
N LYS A 22 11.54 13.53 26.86
CA LYS A 22 10.42 13.77 27.79
C LYS A 22 9.44 12.60 27.85
N LEU A 23 9.12 11.99 26.71
CA LEU A 23 8.21 10.86 26.64
C LEU A 23 8.75 9.66 27.41
N LEU A 24 10.06 9.39 27.34
CA LEU A 24 10.71 8.32 28.09
C LEU A 24 10.77 8.60 29.61
N ASP A 25 10.81 9.87 30.00
CA ASP A 25 10.79 10.29 31.40
C ASP A 25 9.37 10.28 32.02
N ASP A 26 8.34 10.55 31.20
CA ASP A 26 6.96 10.75 31.66
C ASP A 26 6.12 9.47 31.61
N LEU A 27 6.47 8.46 30.77
CA LEU A 27 5.68 7.26 30.56
C LEU A 27 6.10 6.09 31.45
N GLU A 28 5.10 5.31 31.87
CA GLU A 28 5.31 4.05 32.56
C GLU A 28 5.84 2.96 31.58
N PRO A 29 6.55 1.93 32.09
CA PRO A 29 7.13 0.86 31.25
C PRO A 29 6.13 0.20 30.28
N ASP A 30 4.90 -0.04 30.72
CA ASP A 30 3.84 -0.64 29.89
C ASP A 30 3.44 0.28 28.72
N GLU A 31 3.48 1.58 28.92
CA GLU A 31 3.17 2.57 27.89
C GLU A 31 4.32 2.70 26.89
N ILE A 32 5.56 2.65 27.37
CA ILE A 32 6.76 2.60 26.52
C ILE A 32 6.74 1.35 25.65
N GLY A 33 6.31 0.18 26.17
CA GLY A 33 6.17 -1.07 25.44
C GLY A 33 5.15 -1.03 24.27
N ARG A 34 4.18 -0.10 24.30
CA ARG A 34 3.28 0.14 23.14
C ARG A 34 3.92 0.96 22.04
N LEU A 35 4.99 1.66 22.35
CA LEU A 35 5.72 2.50 21.39
C LEU A 35 6.94 1.78 20.84
N PHE A 36 7.66 1.06 21.67
CA PHE A 36 8.91 0.40 21.32
C PHE A 36 8.88 -1.08 21.71
N THR A 37 9.47 -1.92 20.90
CA THR A 37 9.71 -3.33 21.25
C THR A 37 10.88 -3.44 22.25
N ASP A 38 10.91 -4.53 23.03
CA ASP A 38 12.02 -4.80 23.96
C ASP A 38 13.38 -4.77 23.24
N GLN A 39 13.43 -5.33 22.03
CA GLN A 39 14.64 -5.35 21.23
C GLN A 39 15.10 -3.95 20.80
N GLU A 40 14.18 -3.04 20.49
CA GLU A 40 14.52 -1.66 20.15
C GLU A 40 15.04 -0.88 21.34
N LEU A 41 14.51 -1.15 22.52
CA LEU A 41 14.98 -0.55 23.77
C LEU A 41 16.39 -1.06 24.12
N GLU A 42 16.64 -2.34 23.94
CA GLU A 42 17.95 -2.96 24.11
C GLU A 42 18.97 -2.41 23.10
N ASP A 43 18.63 -2.40 21.79
CA ASP A 43 19.48 -1.89 20.72
C ASP A 43 19.81 -0.40 20.87
N ALA A 44 18.93 0.38 21.48
CA ALA A 44 19.18 1.80 21.76
C ALA A 44 20.20 2.01 22.90
N GLY A 45 20.39 0.99 23.75
CA GLY A 45 21.30 1.05 24.90
C GLY A 45 20.91 2.14 25.90
N GLU A 46 21.84 2.48 26.81
CA GLU A 46 21.60 3.48 27.86
C GLU A 46 22.50 4.72 27.74
N GLY A 47 23.24 4.84 26.63
CA GLY A 47 24.17 5.94 26.40
C GLY A 47 23.52 7.23 25.92
N ALA A 48 24.32 8.28 25.77
CA ALA A 48 23.89 9.62 25.30
C ALA A 48 23.18 9.63 23.93
N GLY A 49 23.33 8.57 23.11
CA GLY A 49 22.64 8.41 21.83
C GLY A 49 21.27 7.76 21.91
N ARG A 50 20.81 7.30 23.10
CA ARG A 50 19.56 6.56 23.29
C ARG A 50 18.35 7.29 22.72
N ALA A 51 18.17 8.53 23.13
CA ALA A 51 17.03 9.35 22.70
C ALA A 51 17.00 9.58 21.18
N ALA A 52 18.14 9.85 20.57
CA ALA A 52 18.24 10.00 19.11
C ALA A 52 17.94 8.69 18.38
N SER A 53 18.42 7.55 18.90
CA SER A 53 18.16 6.22 18.37
C SER A 53 16.68 5.86 18.43
N LEU A 54 16.02 6.11 19.57
CA LEU A 54 14.59 5.88 19.76
C LEU A 54 13.73 6.86 18.96
N ALA A 55 14.15 8.13 18.86
CA ALA A 55 13.48 9.13 18.03
C ALA A 55 13.44 8.71 16.54
N ALA A 56 14.55 8.17 16.01
CA ALA A 56 14.59 7.68 14.64
C ALA A 56 13.66 6.48 14.44
N ARG A 57 13.59 5.55 15.41
CA ARG A 57 12.66 4.40 15.38
C ARG A 57 11.20 4.86 15.49
N PHE A 58 10.92 5.81 16.37
CA PHE A 58 9.58 6.37 16.52
C PHE A 58 9.10 7.00 15.21
N ALA A 59 9.93 7.88 14.60
CA ALA A 59 9.61 8.46 13.30
C ALA A 59 9.40 7.38 12.21
N ALA A 60 10.18 6.29 12.24
CA ALA A 60 10.00 5.18 11.29
C ALA A 60 8.66 4.47 11.46
N LYS A 61 8.23 4.22 12.71
CA LYS A 61 6.94 3.59 13.01
C LYS A 61 5.76 4.46 12.59
N GLU A 62 5.82 5.74 12.87
CA GLU A 62 4.82 6.72 12.39
C GLU A 62 4.79 6.78 10.86
N ALA A 63 5.95 6.74 10.20
CA ALA A 63 6.03 6.68 8.73
C ALA A 63 5.40 5.38 8.19
N CYS A 64 5.61 4.22 8.86
CA CYS A 64 4.96 2.97 8.52
C CYS A 64 3.43 3.04 8.69
N CYS A 65 2.93 3.62 9.78
CA CYS A 65 1.50 3.83 9.99
C CYS A 65 0.87 4.69 8.89
N LYS A 66 1.59 5.68 8.36
CA LYS A 66 1.14 6.55 7.26
C LYS A 66 1.04 5.86 5.90
N LEU A 67 1.55 4.63 5.76
CA LEU A 67 1.32 3.80 4.58
C LEU A 67 -0.12 3.31 4.47
N PHE A 68 -0.90 3.39 5.54
CA PHE A 68 -2.27 2.88 5.59
C PHE A 68 -3.27 4.03 5.69
N PRO A 69 -4.52 3.83 5.23
CA PRO A 69 -5.58 4.79 5.46
C PRO A 69 -5.74 5.10 6.95
N LYS A 70 -6.02 6.36 7.27
CA LYS A 70 -6.10 6.85 8.65
C LYS A 70 -7.07 6.04 9.52
N GLU A 71 -8.17 5.59 8.95
CA GLU A 71 -9.18 4.76 9.62
C GLU A 71 -8.65 3.36 9.98
N THR A 72 -7.65 2.88 9.26
CA THR A 72 -7.00 1.60 9.54
C THR A 72 -5.85 1.75 10.53
N ALA A 73 -5.06 2.80 10.40
CA ALA A 73 -3.92 3.06 11.30
C ALA A 73 -4.37 3.44 12.71
N LEU A 74 -5.46 4.23 12.85
CA LEU A 74 -5.97 4.64 14.14
C LEU A 74 -6.76 3.51 14.81
N GLY A 75 -6.22 2.99 15.93
CA GLY A 75 -6.88 2.00 16.78
C GLY A 75 -6.78 0.53 16.33
N THR A 76 -6.17 0.25 15.18
CA THR A 76 -5.95 -1.13 14.70
C THR A 76 -4.51 -1.60 14.91
N VAL A 77 -3.56 -0.68 14.82
CA VAL A 77 -2.12 -0.96 14.87
C VAL A 77 -1.47 -0.02 15.88
N GLU A 78 -0.74 -0.57 16.82
CA GLU A 78 0.12 0.20 17.72
C GLU A 78 1.47 0.49 17.01
N PRO A 79 2.18 1.58 17.35
CA PRO A 79 3.49 1.84 16.77
C PRO A 79 4.48 0.68 16.94
N ALA A 80 4.42 -0.03 18.07
CA ALA A 80 5.23 -1.22 18.32
C ALA A 80 4.99 -2.37 17.34
N SER A 81 3.82 -2.39 16.66
CA SER A 81 3.53 -3.41 15.64
C SER A 81 4.46 -3.37 14.42
N PHE A 82 5.20 -2.28 14.26
CA PHE A 82 6.26 -2.14 13.25
C PHE A 82 7.61 -1.94 13.92
N GLY A 83 8.19 -3.01 14.45
CA GLY A 83 9.52 -2.98 15.04
C GLY A 83 10.58 -2.60 14.01
N VAL A 84 11.59 -1.84 14.43
CA VAL A 84 12.69 -1.38 13.56
C VAL A 84 14.00 -1.95 14.05
N ARG A 85 14.59 -2.86 13.29
CA ARG A 85 15.91 -3.47 13.57
C ARG A 85 16.94 -3.06 12.54
N LYS A 86 18.20 -3.23 12.89
CA LYS A 86 19.32 -3.13 11.95
C LYS A 86 19.65 -4.51 11.41
N ASP A 87 19.81 -4.62 10.10
CA ASP A 87 20.37 -5.83 9.49
C ASP A 87 21.88 -5.96 9.74
N GLY A 88 22.48 -7.03 9.26
CA GLY A 88 23.91 -7.30 9.43
C GLY A 88 24.85 -6.25 8.82
N TYR A 89 24.32 -5.35 8.00
CA TYR A 89 25.04 -4.21 7.38
C TYR A 89 24.70 -2.87 8.04
N GLY A 90 23.84 -2.88 9.07
CA GLY A 90 23.39 -1.68 9.77
C GLY A 90 22.23 -0.95 9.10
N ALA A 91 21.65 -1.48 8.02
CA ALA A 91 20.49 -0.89 7.37
C ALA A 91 19.20 -1.16 8.19
N PRO A 92 18.28 -0.18 8.28
CA PRO A 92 17.03 -0.35 9.01
C PRO A 92 16.09 -1.31 8.28
N ARG A 93 15.46 -2.21 9.02
CA ARG A 93 14.46 -3.18 8.55
C ARG A 93 13.23 -3.12 9.44
N VAL A 94 12.04 -3.25 8.82
CA VAL A 94 10.78 -3.39 9.54
C VAL A 94 10.54 -4.86 9.85
N GLU A 95 10.27 -5.15 11.13
CA GLU A 95 9.75 -6.43 11.60
C GLU A 95 8.33 -6.17 12.12
N ALA A 96 7.34 -6.61 11.34
CA ALA A 96 5.95 -6.48 11.74
C ALA A 96 5.55 -7.64 12.67
N ASP A 97 4.83 -7.32 13.74
CA ASP A 97 4.14 -8.32 14.55
C ASP A 97 2.92 -8.90 13.80
N ASP A 98 2.16 -9.81 14.42
CA ASP A 98 0.98 -10.43 13.81
C ASP A 98 -0.07 -9.38 13.38
N ARG A 99 -0.24 -8.29 14.12
CA ARG A 99 -1.17 -7.20 13.80
C ARG A 99 -0.67 -6.37 12.63
N GLY A 100 0.59 -5.97 12.66
CA GLY A 100 1.25 -5.27 11.57
C GLY A 100 1.23 -6.10 10.29
N GLN A 101 1.54 -7.40 10.38
CA GLN A 101 1.51 -8.32 9.25
C GLN A 101 0.10 -8.49 8.67
N ALA A 102 -0.92 -8.61 9.51
CA ALA A 102 -2.31 -8.72 9.06
C ALA A 102 -2.76 -7.46 8.28
N VAL A 103 -2.33 -6.27 8.73
CA VAL A 103 -2.63 -5.03 8.00
C VAL A 103 -1.83 -4.95 6.69
N MET A 104 -0.55 -5.31 6.69
CA MET A 104 0.25 -5.41 5.45
C MET A 104 -0.40 -6.36 4.45
N ASP A 105 -0.86 -7.53 4.89
CA ASP A 105 -1.52 -8.52 4.03
C ASP A 105 -2.84 -8.00 3.44
N ARG A 106 -3.64 -7.32 4.24
CA ARG A 106 -4.89 -6.69 3.80
C ARG A 106 -4.65 -5.69 2.66
N TYR A 107 -3.57 -4.90 2.72
CA TYR A 107 -3.20 -3.94 1.70
C TYR A 107 -2.21 -4.47 0.67
N ARG A 108 -1.92 -5.79 0.72
CA ARG A 108 -1.01 -6.48 -0.21
C ARG A 108 0.42 -5.93 -0.20
N ILE A 109 0.87 -5.42 0.93
CA ILE A 109 2.25 -5.01 1.13
C ILE A 109 3.08 -6.26 1.45
N SER A 110 4.17 -6.48 0.73
CA SER A 110 5.10 -7.59 0.93
C SER A 110 6.22 -7.25 1.89
N ALA A 111 6.69 -6.00 1.82
CA ALA A 111 7.74 -5.47 2.67
C ALA A 111 7.61 -3.95 2.79
N ILE A 112 8.28 -3.38 3.78
CA ILE A 112 8.41 -1.93 3.94
C ILE A 112 9.89 -1.61 3.96
N SER A 113 10.34 -0.82 2.97
CA SER A 113 11.70 -0.27 2.93
C SER A 113 11.76 1.01 3.74
N LEU A 114 12.81 1.15 4.58
CA LEU A 114 13.03 2.31 5.44
C LEU A 114 14.30 3.07 5.08
N SER A 115 14.24 4.40 5.24
CA SER A 115 15.40 5.26 5.32
C SER A 115 15.28 6.17 6.53
N LEU A 116 16.31 6.22 7.37
CA LEU A 116 16.35 6.99 8.61
C LEU A 116 17.49 8.00 8.57
N THR A 117 17.23 9.16 9.14
CA THR A 117 18.27 10.17 9.37
C THR A 117 17.99 10.95 10.65
N HIS A 118 19.02 11.51 11.27
CA HIS A 118 18.85 12.43 12.39
C HIS A 118 19.90 13.53 12.36
N THR A 119 19.54 14.66 12.92
CA THR A 119 20.42 15.76 13.28
C THR A 119 20.60 15.81 14.79
N GLY A 120 21.26 16.83 15.34
CA GLY A 120 21.33 17.03 16.79
C GLY A 120 19.98 17.35 17.46
N LYS A 121 18.92 17.67 16.71
CA LYS A 121 17.61 18.08 17.24
C LYS A 121 16.44 17.23 16.77
N THR A 122 16.50 16.69 15.57
CA THR A 122 15.36 16.04 14.90
C THR A 122 15.78 14.72 14.28
N ALA A 123 14.95 13.72 14.41
CA ALA A 123 15.03 12.47 13.67
C ALA A 123 13.91 12.41 12.62
N SER A 124 14.19 11.86 11.45
CA SER A 124 13.25 11.75 10.34
C SER A 124 13.34 10.37 9.71
N ALA A 125 12.20 9.90 9.20
CA ALA A 125 12.10 8.61 8.53
C ALA A 125 11.21 8.68 7.30
N VAL A 126 11.55 7.87 6.30
CA VAL A 126 10.74 7.58 5.13
C VAL A 126 10.47 6.09 5.08
N ALA A 127 9.21 5.71 4.90
CA ALA A 127 8.76 4.34 4.66
C ALA A 127 8.19 4.22 3.25
N LEU A 128 8.60 3.20 2.52
CA LEU A 128 8.11 2.88 1.19
C LEU A 128 7.50 1.48 1.20
N ALA A 129 6.25 1.37 0.75
CA ALA A 129 5.58 0.08 0.64
C ALA A 129 6.03 -0.66 -0.63
N GLU A 130 6.40 -1.92 -0.46
CA GLU A 130 6.62 -2.86 -1.54
C GLU A 130 5.38 -3.76 -1.63
N TRP A 131 4.74 -3.82 -2.80
CA TRP A 131 3.52 -4.60 -2.94
C TRP A 131 3.79 -6.04 -3.34
N LYS A 132 2.95 -6.93 -2.83
CA LYS A 132 2.92 -8.32 -3.31
C LYS A 132 2.58 -8.32 -4.80
N GLU A 133 3.37 -9.04 -5.57
CA GLU A 133 3.06 -9.27 -6.97
C GLU A 133 1.65 -9.86 -7.13
N MET A 134 0.88 -9.32 -8.07
CA MET A 134 -0.40 -9.93 -8.40
C MET A 134 -0.17 -11.26 -9.11
N PRO A 135 -0.68 -12.39 -8.57
CA PRO A 135 -0.53 -13.66 -9.25
C PRO A 135 -1.24 -13.61 -10.60
N VAL A 136 -0.57 -14.06 -11.64
CA VAL A 136 -1.20 -14.24 -12.95
C VAL A 136 -2.18 -15.40 -12.84
N PRO A 137 -3.49 -15.19 -13.02
CA PRO A 137 -4.45 -16.28 -12.95
C PRO A 137 -4.16 -17.31 -14.06
N TRP A 138 -4.32 -18.59 -13.75
CA TRP A 138 -4.05 -19.68 -14.72
C TRP A 138 -4.81 -19.49 -16.05
N TYR A 139 -6.05 -19.03 -15.99
CA TYR A 139 -6.85 -18.74 -17.18
C TYR A 139 -6.30 -17.56 -17.99
N GLY A 140 -5.60 -16.61 -17.37
CA GLY A 140 -4.91 -15.52 -18.07
C GLY A 140 -3.77 -16.06 -18.93
N LYS A 141 -3.00 -17.02 -18.42
CA LYS A 141 -1.96 -17.70 -19.20
C LYS A 141 -2.57 -18.45 -20.37
N VAL A 142 -3.62 -19.26 -20.13
CA VAL A 142 -4.34 -20.01 -21.14
C VAL A 142 -4.92 -19.07 -22.20
N PHE A 143 -5.60 -18.02 -21.80
CA PHE A 143 -6.23 -17.08 -22.70
C PHE A 143 -5.22 -16.32 -23.56
N TYR A 144 -4.07 -15.92 -22.97
CA TYR A 144 -2.96 -15.30 -23.69
C TYR A 144 -2.44 -16.18 -24.82
N HIS A 145 -2.38 -17.49 -24.65
CA HIS A 145 -1.90 -18.42 -25.68
C HIS A 145 -2.97 -18.78 -26.72
N LEU A 146 -4.21 -18.97 -26.30
CA LEU A 146 -5.30 -19.37 -27.20
C LEU A 146 -5.84 -18.22 -28.05
N PHE A 147 -5.80 -16.99 -27.54
CA PHE A 147 -6.34 -15.83 -28.24
C PHE A 147 -5.24 -14.79 -28.51
N PRO A 148 -4.52 -14.90 -29.62
CA PRO A 148 -3.41 -13.99 -29.96
C PRO A 148 -3.87 -12.58 -30.36
N TRP A 149 -5.17 -12.28 -30.21
CA TRP A 149 -5.76 -11.01 -30.60
C TRP A 149 -5.07 -9.82 -29.93
N ARG A 150 -4.51 -8.93 -30.72
CA ARG A 150 -3.76 -7.75 -30.28
C ARG A 150 -2.54 -8.01 -29.39
N ARG A 151 -2.06 -9.25 -29.30
CA ARG A 151 -0.91 -9.60 -28.44
C ARG A 151 0.33 -8.75 -28.77
N GLN A 152 0.62 -8.60 -30.05
CA GLN A 152 1.77 -7.80 -30.48
C GLN A 152 1.63 -6.34 -30.05
N ILE A 153 0.44 -5.73 -30.19
CA ILE A 153 0.19 -4.36 -29.76
C ILE A 153 0.35 -4.21 -28.24
N VAL A 154 -0.10 -5.17 -27.45
CA VAL A 154 0.08 -5.16 -25.99
C VAL A 154 1.55 -5.21 -25.63
N LEU A 155 2.32 -6.12 -26.26
CA LEU A 155 3.76 -6.24 -25.99
C LEU A 155 4.54 -5.02 -26.49
N GLU A 156 4.21 -4.46 -27.64
CA GLU A 156 4.82 -3.22 -28.13
C GLU A 156 4.55 -2.03 -27.18
N ASN A 157 3.32 -1.89 -26.70
CA ASN A 157 2.97 -0.84 -25.75
C ASN A 157 3.69 -1.02 -24.42
N LEU A 158 3.79 -2.25 -23.91
CA LEU A 158 4.56 -2.54 -22.70
C LEU A 158 6.06 -2.24 -22.94
N GLY A 159 6.60 -2.61 -24.09
CA GLY A 159 7.98 -2.30 -24.46
C GLY A 159 8.26 -0.80 -24.55
N ARG A 160 7.31 0.00 -25.09
CA ARG A 160 7.44 1.46 -25.13
C ARG A 160 7.42 2.11 -23.75
N VAL A 161 6.64 1.58 -22.81
CA VAL A 161 6.48 2.16 -21.46
C VAL A 161 7.56 1.67 -20.50
N TYR A 162 7.95 0.39 -20.60
CA TYR A 162 8.76 -0.28 -19.59
C TYR A 162 10.05 -0.93 -20.14
N GLY A 163 10.31 -0.86 -21.46
CA GLY A 163 11.31 -1.69 -22.14
C GLY A 163 12.73 -1.63 -21.58
N ASP A 164 13.13 -0.47 -21.03
CA ASP A 164 14.46 -0.29 -20.45
C ASP A 164 14.51 -0.53 -18.94
N VAL A 165 13.35 -0.70 -18.29
CA VAL A 165 13.22 -0.76 -16.83
C VAL A 165 12.79 -2.14 -16.36
N VAL A 166 11.98 -2.85 -17.16
CA VAL A 166 11.33 -4.10 -16.76
C VAL A 166 11.84 -5.26 -17.62
N PRO A 167 12.32 -6.37 -17.02
CA PRO A 167 12.75 -7.55 -17.76
C PRO A 167 11.64 -8.14 -18.64
N GLU A 168 12.00 -8.71 -19.80
CA GLU A 168 11.06 -9.31 -20.76
C GLU A 168 10.12 -10.34 -20.11
N LYS A 169 10.64 -11.15 -19.19
CA LYS A 169 9.84 -12.12 -18.42
C LYS A 169 8.72 -11.46 -17.62
N GLU A 170 8.97 -10.30 -17.07
CA GLU A 170 7.97 -9.56 -16.30
C GLU A 170 6.96 -8.87 -17.23
N MET A 171 7.38 -8.35 -18.37
CA MET A 171 6.48 -7.84 -19.40
C MET A 171 5.51 -8.92 -19.90
N LEU A 172 6.01 -10.15 -20.09
CA LEU A 172 5.17 -11.30 -20.43
C LEU A 172 4.15 -11.60 -19.31
N ARG A 173 4.57 -11.54 -18.06
CA ARG A 173 3.70 -11.73 -16.90
C ARG A 173 2.59 -10.68 -16.85
N ILE A 174 2.92 -9.42 -17.08
CA ILE A 174 1.96 -8.31 -17.15
C ILE A 174 0.96 -8.53 -18.29
N ALA A 175 1.45 -8.92 -19.47
CA ALA A 175 0.59 -9.23 -20.61
C ALA A 175 -0.38 -10.36 -20.30
N GLN A 176 0.08 -11.45 -19.68
CA GLN A 176 -0.78 -12.58 -19.29
C GLN A 176 -1.83 -12.17 -18.22
N ALA A 177 -1.45 -11.32 -17.26
CA ALA A 177 -2.37 -10.78 -16.27
C ALA A 177 -3.45 -9.90 -16.92
N TYR A 178 -3.07 -9.05 -17.87
CA TYR A 178 -4.00 -8.24 -18.66
C TYR A 178 -5.03 -9.12 -19.41
N TYR A 179 -4.58 -10.17 -20.08
CA TYR A 179 -5.49 -11.10 -20.76
C TYR A 179 -6.43 -11.81 -19.78
N GLY A 180 -5.97 -12.16 -18.59
CA GLY A 180 -6.80 -12.73 -17.54
C GLY A 180 -7.86 -11.75 -17.05
N HIS A 181 -7.51 -10.50 -16.86
CA HIS A 181 -8.44 -9.44 -16.50
C HIS A 181 -9.49 -9.21 -17.60
N PHE A 182 -9.05 -9.11 -18.85
CA PHE A 182 -9.92 -8.95 -20.01
C PHE A 182 -10.92 -10.10 -20.16
N PHE A 183 -10.45 -11.34 -19.98
CA PHE A 183 -11.32 -12.52 -20.01
C PHE A 183 -12.39 -12.48 -18.91
N LYS A 184 -12.00 -12.14 -17.68
CA LYS A 184 -12.93 -11.97 -16.57
C LYS A 184 -13.95 -10.87 -16.87
N PHE A 185 -13.51 -9.75 -17.38
CA PHE A 185 -14.37 -8.63 -17.77
C PHE A 185 -15.37 -9.08 -18.86
N ALA A 186 -14.91 -9.75 -19.92
CA ALA A 186 -15.76 -10.24 -20.98
C ALA A 186 -16.85 -11.20 -20.47
N ILE A 187 -16.49 -12.13 -19.57
CA ILE A 187 -17.45 -13.06 -18.95
C ILE A 187 -18.47 -12.29 -18.10
N GLU A 188 -18.03 -11.35 -17.30
CA GLU A 188 -18.94 -10.54 -16.47
C GLU A 188 -19.89 -9.70 -17.33
N PHE A 189 -19.39 -9.14 -18.43
CA PHE A 189 -20.18 -8.40 -19.39
C PHE A 189 -21.24 -9.29 -20.07
N LEU A 190 -20.86 -10.50 -20.54
CA LEU A 190 -21.77 -11.46 -21.11
C LEU A 190 -22.84 -11.99 -20.14
N LYS A 191 -22.52 -12.01 -18.84
CA LYS A 191 -23.48 -12.39 -17.79
C LYS A 191 -24.45 -11.26 -17.41
N MET A 192 -24.16 -10.00 -17.78
CA MET A 192 -24.96 -8.86 -17.39
C MET A 192 -26.44 -8.96 -17.79
N PRO A 193 -26.79 -9.34 -19.04
CA PRO A 193 -28.18 -9.48 -19.45
C PRO A 193 -28.97 -10.53 -18.65
N PHE A 194 -28.28 -11.55 -18.11
CA PHE A 194 -28.90 -12.65 -17.36
C PHE A 194 -29.01 -12.34 -15.85
N ARG A 195 -28.49 -11.19 -15.39
CA ARG A 195 -28.63 -10.78 -13.99
C ARG A 195 -29.95 -10.05 -13.76
N SER A 196 -30.58 -10.33 -12.62
CA SER A 196 -31.78 -9.57 -12.22
C SER A 196 -31.46 -8.09 -12.02
N LYS A 197 -32.42 -7.19 -12.34
CA LYS A 197 -32.27 -5.73 -12.14
C LYS A 197 -31.80 -5.36 -10.74
N LYS A 198 -32.28 -6.06 -9.70
CA LYS A 198 -31.85 -5.86 -8.31
C LYS A 198 -30.35 -6.14 -8.09
N LYS A 199 -29.78 -7.11 -8.80
CA LYS A 199 -28.33 -7.42 -8.75
C LYS A 199 -27.53 -6.42 -9.59
N GLN A 200 -28.07 -5.97 -10.72
CA GLN A 200 -27.42 -4.94 -11.56
C GLN A 200 -27.30 -3.61 -10.81
N ASN A 201 -28.37 -3.16 -10.15
CA ASN A 201 -28.38 -1.90 -9.38
C ASN A 201 -27.44 -1.91 -8.16
N LYS A 202 -27.02 -3.10 -7.67
CA LYS A 202 -26.01 -3.21 -6.61
C LYS A 202 -24.57 -3.10 -7.13
N LEU A 203 -24.34 -3.29 -8.42
CA LEU A 203 -23.02 -3.24 -9.03
C LEU A 203 -22.58 -1.82 -9.38
N VAL A 204 -23.55 -0.92 -9.62
CA VAL A 204 -23.31 0.47 -9.99
C VAL A 204 -24.02 1.36 -8.98
N ARG A 205 -23.27 2.16 -8.25
CA ARG A 205 -23.78 3.23 -7.41
C ARG A 205 -23.60 4.54 -8.18
N ILE A 206 -24.70 5.14 -8.58
CA ILE A 206 -24.68 6.44 -9.26
C ILE A 206 -24.87 7.49 -8.17
N GLU A 207 -23.88 8.36 -8.00
CA GLU A 207 -23.98 9.53 -7.14
C GLU A 207 -24.41 10.73 -8.00
N ASN A 208 -25.33 11.54 -7.46
CA ASN A 208 -25.85 12.72 -8.13
C ASN A 208 -26.60 12.44 -9.47
N LEU A 209 -27.48 11.43 -9.47
CA LEU A 209 -28.30 11.06 -10.64
C LEU A 209 -29.10 12.25 -11.19
N GLU A 210 -29.60 13.15 -10.32
CA GLU A 210 -30.35 14.34 -10.71
C GLU A 210 -29.57 15.30 -11.63
N ALA A 211 -28.25 15.38 -11.47
CA ALA A 211 -27.43 16.20 -12.37
C ALA A 211 -27.35 15.59 -13.77
N LEU A 212 -27.32 14.27 -13.88
CA LEU A 212 -27.34 13.55 -15.14
C LEU A 212 -28.68 13.66 -15.83
N GLU A 213 -29.80 13.55 -15.09
CA GLU A 213 -31.15 13.71 -15.61
C GLU A 213 -31.34 15.12 -16.14
N ARG A 214 -30.95 16.15 -15.38
CA ARG A 214 -31.00 17.57 -15.84
C ARG A 214 -30.17 17.80 -17.11
N ALA A 215 -29.00 17.18 -17.23
CA ALA A 215 -28.15 17.29 -18.40
C ALA A 215 -28.79 16.59 -19.62
N TYR A 216 -29.43 15.45 -19.42
CA TYR A 216 -30.14 14.69 -20.45
C TYR A 216 -31.35 15.46 -21.00
N ASP A 217 -32.13 16.11 -20.12
CA ASP A 217 -33.33 16.88 -20.50
C ASP A 217 -33.00 18.11 -21.36
N GLN A 218 -31.77 18.63 -21.25
CA GLN A 218 -31.31 19.75 -22.10
C GLN A 218 -31.12 19.37 -23.57
N LYS A 219 -31.12 18.09 -23.94
CA LYS A 219 -30.95 17.54 -25.30
C LYS A 219 -29.74 18.08 -26.08
N LYS A 220 -28.68 18.51 -25.36
CA LYS A 220 -27.44 19.07 -25.94
C LYS A 220 -26.30 18.08 -26.08
N GLY A 221 -26.55 16.81 -25.77
CA GLY A 221 -25.50 15.81 -25.60
C GLY A 221 -24.75 15.95 -24.26
N THR A 222 -24.39 14.85 -23.67
CA THR A 222 -23.70 14.83 -22.35
C THR A 222 -22.44 14.00 -22.47
N LEU A 223 -21.29 14.60 -22.11
CA LEU A 223 -20.03 13.87 -21.96
C LEU A 223 -19.85 13.52 -20.47
N ILE A 224 -19.76 12.24 -20.18
CA ILE A 224 -19.50 11.74 -18.83
C ILE A 224 -18.00 11.47 -18.73
N LEU A 225 -17.32 12.19 -17.85
CA LEU A 225 -15.92 11.92 -17.48
C LEU A 225 -15.92 11.09 -16.20
N THR A 226 -15.30 9.91 -16.23
CA THR A 226 -15.18 8.96 -15.10
C THR A 226 -13.73 8.81 -14.68
#